data_d4a34526a465f77f2a4cf6b2906119d7
#
_entry.id   d4a34526a465f77f2a4cf6b2906119d7
#
_cell.length_a   1.000
_cell.length_b   1.000
_cell.length_c   1.000
_cell.angle_alpha   90.00
_cell.angle_beta   90.00
_cell.angle_gamma   90.00
#
_symmetry.space_group_name_H-M   'P 1'
#
loop_
_entity.id
_entity.type
_entity.pdbx_description
1 polymer ?
#
loop_
_entity_poly.entity_id
_entity_poly.type
_entity_poly.pdbx_seq_one_letter_code
_entity_poly.pdbx_strand_id
1 'polypeptide(L)'
;MKEKKRIRILEPSVGIGNFLPLLIAKFEDKDEVIFDLIDIDNHSLIVLKAILEKLKPPRKFTFNLINADFLTHNFVEKYDIVVGNPPYRKLTNNKKLLTRYKSAAINKESNNLFSFFIEKAISLGRFVSFIVPKSLINSPEFDITRNLLNGQNLIKICDYGEKGFKGVKIETISFLLETACKTKSENIIIESYITGTVVEKKKEYLFSDKFPYWLIYRNELFDQ
;
A
#
# COMPACT_ATOMS: atom_id res chain seq x y z
N MET A 1 0.21 11.54 -14.33
CA MET A 1 -0.42 10.35 -14.95
C MET A 1 -1.45 10.69 -16.04
N LYS A 2 -1.86 11.94 -16.21
CA LYS A 2 -2.85 12.31 -17.26
C LYS A 2 -2.40 11.99 -18.70
N GLU A 3 -1.10 12.00 -18.98
CA GLU A 3 -0.56 11.78 -20.33
C GLU A 3 -0.28 10.33 -20.70
N LYS A 4 -0.22 9.40 -19.72
CA LYS A 4 0.09 8.01 -20.01
C LYS A 4 -1.17 7.26 -20.41
N LYS A 5 -1.25 6.83 -21.67
CA LYS A 5 -2.41 6.14 -22.23
C LYS A 5 -2.51 4.67 -21.78
N ARG A 6 -1.36 4.03 -21.56
CA ARG A 6 -1.23 2.65 -21.05
C ARG A 6 -0.66 2.66 -19.65
N ILE A 7 -1.29 1.97 -18.71
CA ILE A 7 -0.82 1.81 -17.33
C ILE A 7 -0.82 0.35 -16.91
N ARG A 8 0.12 0.02 -16.02
CA ARG A 8 0.25 -1.31 -15.44
C ARG A 8 0.13 -1.23 -13.92
N ILE A 9 -0.78 -2.01 -13.37
CA ILE A 9 -1.16 -1.99 -11.96
C ILE A 9 -0.91 -3.37 -11.37
N LEU A 10 -0.26 -3.40 -10.21
CA LEU A 10 -0.06 -4.61 -9.41
C LEU A 10 -0.92 -4.53 -8.16
N GLU A 11 -1.71 -5.56 -7.89
CA GLU A 11 -2.38 -5.78 -6.62
C GLU A 11 -1.84 -7.05 -5.96
N PRO A 12 -0.91 -6.92 -5.01
CA PRO A 12 -0.35 -8.05 -4.28
C PRO A 12 -1.26 -8.44 -3.10
N SER A 13 -1.80 -9.62 -3.05
CA SER A 13 -2.85 -10.06 -2.12
C SER A 13 -4.26 -9.56 -2.49
N VAL A 14 -4.64 -9.85 -3.75
CA VAL A 14 -5.90 -9.35 -4.33
C VAL A 14 -7.16 -9.95 -3.68
N GLY A 15 -7.07 -11.15 -3.08
CA GLY A 15 -8.22 -11.88 -2.58
C GLY A 15 -9.27 -12.08 -3.68
N ILE A 16 -10.50 -11.69 -3.41
CA ILE A 16 -11.61 -11.75 -4.39
C ILE A 16 -11.78 -10.44 -5.19
N GLY A 17 -10.82 -9.50 -5.12
CA GLY A 17 -10.79 -8.30 -5.97
C GLY A 17 -11.62 -7.13 -5.47
N ASN A 18 -11.68 -6.89 -4.18
CA ASN A 18 -12.50 -5.81 -3.58
C ASN A 18 -12.15 -4.39 -4.07
N PHE A 19 -10.90 -4.14 -4.50
CA PHE A 19 -10.50 -2.84 -5.04
C PHE A 19 -10.78 -2.69 -6.53
N LEU A 20 -10.96 -3.78 -7.27
CA LEU A 20 -11.08 -3.74 -8.74
C LEU A 20 -12.21 -2.85 -9.25
N PRO A 21 -13.43 -2.84 -8.67
CA PRO A 21 -14.49 -1.95 -9.16
C PRO A 21 -14.09 -0.47 -9.11
N LEU A 22 -13.41 -0.06 -8.03
CA LEU A 22 -12.93 1.31 -7.86
C LEU A 22 -11.78 1.63 -8.82
N LEU A 23 -10.85 0.69 -9.02
CA LEU A 23 -9.72 0.86 -9.93
C LEU A 23 -10.19 0.90 -11.38
N ILE A 24 -11.13 0.05 -11.80
CA ILE A 24 -11.72 0.07 -13.14
C ILE A 24 -12.38 1.42 -13.41
N ALA A 25 -13.22 1.90 -12.49
CA ALA A 25 -13.85 3.22 -12.61
C ALA A 25 -12.82 4.37 -12.65
N LYS A 26 -11.77 4.30 -11.82
CA LYS A 26 -10.72 5.34 -11.74
C LYS A 26 -9.92 5.49 -13.02
N PHE A 27 -9.70 4.39 -13.75
CA PHE A 27 -8.87 4.36 -14.95
C PHE A 27 -9.67 4.16 -16.24
N GLU A 28 -10.95 4.50 -16.21
CA GLU A 28 -11.85 4.39 -17.37
C GLU A 28 -11.42 5.31 -18.54
N ASP A 29 -10.71 6.40 -18.25
CA ASP A 29 -10.17 7.35 -19.24
C ASP A 29 -8.90 6.85 -19.96
N LYS A 30 -8.34 5.71 -19.56
CA LYS A 30 -7.13 5.14 -20.18
C LYS A 30 -7.43 4.27 -21.38
N ASP A 31 -6.50 4.23 -22.33
CA ASP A 31 -6.64 3.41 -23.54
C ASP A 31 -6.40 1.93 -23.25
N GLU A 32 -5.47 1.63 -22.35
CA GLU A 32 -5.12 0.27 -21.95
C GLU A 32 -4.72 0.22 -20.46
N VAL A 33 -5.27 -0.73 -19.72
CA VAL A 33 -4.93 -0.99 -18.31
C VAL A 33 -4.66 -2.47 -18.11
N ILE A 34 -3.48 -2.80 -17.62
CA ILE A 34 -3.08 -4.15 -17.31
C ILE A 34 -3.03 -4.31 -15.79
N PHE A 35 -3.79 -5.25 -15.27
CA PHE A 35 -3.79 -5.66 -13.88
C PHE A 35 -3.04 -6.97 -13.72
N ASP A 36 -1.97 -6.98 -12.94
CA ASP A 36 -1.35 -8.19 -12.42
C ASP A 36 -1.88 -8.39 -10.99
N LEU A 37 -2.68 -9.44 -10.80
CA LEU A 37 -3.43 -9.73 -9.59
C LEU A 37 -2.87 -10.97 -8.94
N ILE A 38 -2.16 -10.78 -7.82
CA ILE A 38 -1.45 -11.87 -7.14
C ILE A 38 -2.16 -12.23 -5.85
N ASP A 39 -2.33 -13.52 -5.63
CA ASP A 39 -2.69 -14.07 -4.33
C ASP A 39 -2.04 -15.44 -4.10
N ILE A 40 -1.70 -15.74 -2.85
CA ILE A 40 -1.21 -17.05 -2.45
C ILE A 40 -2.35 -18.08 -2.37
N ASP A 41 -3.58 -17.60 -2.14
CA ASP A 41 -4.78 -18.43 -2.06
C ASP A 41 -5.41 -18.60 -3.45
N ASN A 42 -5.21 -19.79 -4.02
CA ASN A 42 -5.79 -20.14 -5.32
C ASN A 42 -7.32 -20.15 -5.34
N HIS A 43 -7.99 -20.42 -4.19
CA HIS A 43 -9.46 -20.42 -4.14
C HIS A 43 -10.00 -18.99 -4.33
N SER A 44 -9.38 -18.00 -3.71
CA SER A 44 -9.71 -16.59 -3.92
C SER A 44 -9.58 -16.19 -5.40
N LEU A 45 -8.53 -16.64 -6.08
CA LEU A 45 -8.34 -16.36 -7.52
C LEU A 45 -9.38 -17.05 -8.40
N ILE A 46 -9.81 -18.27 -8.07
CA ILE A 46 -10.90 -18.97 -8.79
C ILE A 46 -12.21 -18.16 -8.66
N VAL A 47 -12.53 -17.69 -7.44
CA VAL A 47 -13.71 -16.84 -7.20
C VAL A 47 -13.60 -15.54 -7.98
N LEU A 48 -12.44 -14.88 -7.92
CA LEU A 48 -12.19 -13.64 -8.65
C LEU A 48 -12.36 -13.81 -10.16
N LYS A 49 -11.86 -14.92 -10.73
CA LYS A 49 -12.04 -15.24 -12.14
C LYS A 49 -13.52 -15.33 -12.53
N ALA A 50 -14.32 -16.03 -11.73
CA ALA A 50 -15.76 -16.14 -11.97
C ALA A 50 -16.47 -14.79 -11.87
N ILE A 51 -16.04 -13.92 -10.93
CA ILE A 51 -16.54 -12.53 -10.80
C ILE A 51 -16.23 -11.73 -12.06
N LEU A 52 -14.99 -11.76 -12.56
CA LEU A 52 -14.57 -11.02 -13.76
C LEU A 52 -15.30 -11.51 -15.01
N GLU A 53 -15.50 -12.81 -15.16
CA GLU A 53 -16.26 -13.40 -16.26
C GLU A 53 -17.73 -12.93 -16.27
N LYS A 54 -18.33 -12.76 -15.08
CA LYS A 54 -19.70 -12.26 -14.92
C LYS A 54 -19.80 -10.75 -15.14
N LEU A 55 -18.83 -9.99 -14.66
CA LEU A 55 -18.80 -8.51 -14.78
C LEU A 55 -18.52 -8.05 -16.22
N LYS A 56 -17.84 -8.86 -17.03
CA LYS A 56 -17.46 -8.54 -18.42
C LYS A 56 -16.87 -7.13 -18.57
N PRO A 57 -15.79 -6.79 -17.87
CA PRO A 57 -15.19 -5.47 -17.95
C PRO A 57 -14.80 -5.12 -19.40
N PRO A 58 -14.73 -3.82 -19.76
CA PRO A 58 -14.32 -3.38 -21.09
C PRO A 58 -12.99 -4.01 -21.55
N ARG A 59 -12.86 -4.30 -22.85
CA ARG A 59 -11.68 -4.99 -23.43
C ARG A 59 -10.33 -4.28 -23.20
N LYS A 60 -10.33 -3.01 -22.90
CA LYS A 60 -9.11 -2.24 -22.55
C LYS A 60 -8.49 -2.65 -21.21
N PHE A 61 -9.23 -3.39 -20.39
CA PHE A 61 -8.73 -3.95 -19.14
C PHE A 61 -8.28 -5.37 -19.31
N THR A 62 -7.02 -5.65 -19.06
CA THR A 62 -6.45 -7.00 -19.03
C THR A 62 -6.20 -7.42 -17.59
N PHE A 63 -6.59 -8.64 -17.23
CA PHE A 63 -6.44 -9.18 -15.88
C PHE A 63 -5.60 -10.44 -15.91
N ASN A 64 -4.40 -10.40 -15.37
CA ASN A 64 -3.51 -11.54 -15.19
C ASN A 64 -3.65 -12.04 -13.76
N LEU A 65 -4.26 -13.22 -13.57
CA LEU A 65 -4.38 -13.86 -12.27
C LEU A 65 -3.16 -14.72 -12.01
N ILE A 66 -2.42 -14.44 -10.94
CA ILE A 66 -1.14 -15.06 -10.62
C ILE A 66 -1.20 -15.70 -9.24
N ASN A 67 -1.26 -17.05 -9.19
CA ASN A 67 -1.18 -17.77 -7.93
C ASN A 67 0.28 -17.88 -7.49
N ALA A 68 0.70 -17.00 -6.61
CA ALA A 68 2.07 -16.94 -6.11
C ALA A 68 2.15 -16.23 -4.74
N ASP A 69 3.24 -16.50 -4.02
CA ASP A 69 3.64 -15.69 -2.88
C ASP A 69 4.33 -14.42 -3.37
N PHE A 70 3.66 -13.28 -3.21
CA PHE A 70 4.17 -11.97 -3.64
C PHE A 70 5.60 -11.71 -3.16
N LEU A 71 5.92 -12.04 -1.90
CA LEU A 71 7.22 -11.73 -1.32
C LEU A 71 8.38 -12.50 -1.96
N THR A 72 8.11 -13.68 -2.53
CA THR A 72 9.13 -14.54 -3.17
C THR A 72 9.02 -14.60 -4.68
N HIS A 73 7.93 -14.08 -5.25
CA HIS A 73 7.74 -14.04 -6.70
C HIS A 73 8.75 -13.10 -7.37
N ASN A 74 9.32 -13.51 -8.49
CA ASN A 74 10.26 -12.71 -9.27
C ASN A 74 9.48 -11.87 -10.30
N PHE A 75 9.61 -10.57 -10.24
CA PHE A 75 9.03 -9.63 -11.19
C PHE A 75 10.08 -9.18 -12.20
N VAL A 76 9.76 -9.27 -13.48
CA VAL A 76 10.63 -8.82 -14.56
C VAL A 76 10.44 -7.33 -14.81
N GLU A 77 9.21 -6.84 -14.68
CA GLU A 77 8.84 -5.47 -15.02
C GLU A 77 8.45 -4.65 -13.80
N LYS A 78 8.54 -3.33 -13.95
CA LYS A 78 8.05 -2.37 -12.97
C LYS A 78 6.60 -1.98 -13.27
N TYR A 79 5.93 -1.46 -12.27
CA TYR A 79 4.54 -1.06 -12.32
C TYR A 79 4.39 0.46 -12.19
N ASP A 80 3.38 1.01 -12.85
CA ASP A 80 3.00 2.41 -12.62
C ASP A 80 2.40 2.57 -11.23
N ILE A 81 1.63 1.56 -10.80
CA ILE A 81 0.96 1.57 -9.50
C ILE A 81 1.06 0.19 -8.86
N VAL A 82 1.39 0.17 -7.56
CA VAL A 82 1.18 -0.97 -6.68
C VAL A 82 0.17 -0.55 -5.62
N VAL A 83 -0.97 -1.23 -5.57
CA VAL A 83 -2.08 -0.87 -4.68
C VAL A 83 -2.66 -2.12 -4.02
N GLY A 84 -3.10 -2.02 -2.76
CA GLY A 84 -3.74 -3.16 -2.12
C GLY A 84 -3.90 -3.03 -0.62
N ASN A 85 -4.33 -4.15 -0.04
CA ASN A 85 -4.45 -4.34 1.40
C ASN A 85 -3.60 -5.57 1.79
N PRO A 86 -2.32 -5.37 2.16
CA PRO A 86 -1.44 -6.48 2.51
C PRO A 86 -1.91 -7.19 3.79
N PRO A 87 -1.56 -8.47 3.99
CA PRO A 87 -1.94 -9.20 5.19
C PRO A 87 -1.27 -8.64 6.46
N TYR A 88 -2.06 -8.44 7.54
CA TYR A 88 -1.61 -7.86 8.83
C TYR A 88 -1.05 -8.92 9.81
N ARG A 89 -0.73 -10.09 9.32
CA ARG A 89 -0.29 -11.23 10.13
C ARG A 89 1.15 -11.07 10.59
N LYS A 90 1.40 -11.35 11.89
CA LYS A 90 2.75 -11.57 12.42
C LYS A 90 3.21 -13.02 12.19
N LEU A 91 4.47 -13.19 11.81
CA LEU A 91 5.08 -14.50 11.55
C LEU A 91 5.84 -15.05 12.78
N THR A 92 5.29 -14.93 13.97
CA THR A 92 5.95 -15.39 15.21
C THR A 92 6.10 -16.90 15.28
N ASN A 93 5.13 -17.64 14.73
CA ASN A 93 5.06 -19.09 14.81
C ASN A 93 5.63 -19.83 13.58
N ASN A 94 6.16 -19.11 12.59
CA ASN A 94 6.75 -19.70 11.37
C ASN A 94 8.15 -19.14 11.11
N LYS A 95 9.10 -19.60 11.92
CA LYS A 95 10.51 -19.17 11.84
C LYS A 95 11.13 -19.38 10.45
N LYS A 96 10.84 -20.51 9.80
CA LYS A 96 11.38 -20.83 8.47
C LYS A 96 10.94 -19.82 7.42
N LEU A 97 9.64 -19.51 7.40
CA LEU A 97 9.08 -18.54 6.46
C LEU A 97 9.60 -17.12 6.76
N LEU A 98 9.66 -16.76 8.04
CA LEU A 98 10.20 -15.47 8.47
C LEU A 98 11.67 -15.30 8.04
N THR A 99 12.52 -16.32 8.24
CA THR A 99 13.92 -16.29 7.79
C THR A 99 14.02 -16.11 6.28
N ARG A 100 13.15 -16.79 5.51
CA ARG A 100 13.11 -16.64 4.05
C ARG A 100 12.80 -15.21 3.61
N TYR A 101 11.82 -14.56 4.25
CA TYR A 101 11.47 -13.16 3.91
C TYR A 101 12.56 -12.19 4.36
N LYS A 102 13.09 -12.38 5.58
CA LYS A 102 14.18 -11.54 6.09
C LYS A 102 15.46 -11.63 5.28
N SER A 103 15.75 -12.75 4.64
CA SER A 103 16.97 -12.90 3.82
C SER A 103 16.99 -11.97 2.61
N ALA A 104 15.79 -11.64 2.06
CA ALA A 104 15.64 -10.75 0.92
C ALA A 104 15.28 -9.31 1.30
N ALA A 105 14.93 -9.05 2.57
CA ALA A 105 14.45 -7.77 3.05
C ALA A 105 15.57 -6.91 3.65
N ILE A 106 15.42 -5.58 3.55
CA ILE A 106 16.20 -4.59 4.29
C ILE A 106 15.76 -4.59 5.75
N ASN A 107 14.45 -4.62 5.98
CA ASN A 107 13.85 -4.65 7.32
C ASN A 107 13.95 -6.04 7.95
N LYS A 108 15.09 -6.37 8.52
CA LYS A 108 15.34 -7.65 9.18
C LYS A 108 14.77 -7.74 10.59
N GLU A 109 14.27 -6.66 11.15
CA GLU A 109 13.72 -6.63 12.51
C GLU A 109 12.22 -6.88 12.54
N SER A 110 11.50 -6.55 11.47
CA SER A 110 10.05 -6.80 11.40
C SER A 110 9.72 -8.30 11.41
N ASN A 111 8.61 -8.62 12.07
CA ASN A 111 7.95 -9.91 12.00
C ASN A 111 6.58 -9.81 11.32
N ASN A 112 6.21 -8.64 10.85
CA ASN A 112 4.89 -8.35 10.29
C ASN A 112 4.91 -8.38 8.77
N LEU A 113 3.98 -9.11 8.16
CA LEU A 113 3.94 -9.30 6.70
C LEU A 113 3.81 -7.98 5.95
N PHE A 114 2.95 -7.05 6.39
CA PHE A 114 2.74 -5.82 5.63
C PHE A 114 4.00 -4.96 5.50
N SER A 115 4.94 -5.03 6.48
CA SER A 115 6.23 -4.34 6.37
C SER A 115 7.06 -4.84 5.19
N PHE A 116 7.13 -6.16 4.99
CA PHE A 116 7.81 -6.77 3.84
C PHE A 116 7.10 -6.44 2.52
N PHE A 117 5.75 -6.41 2.53
CA PHE A 117 4.96 -6.00 1.36
C PHE A 117 5.26 -4.56 0.97
N ILE A 118 5.31 -3.63 1.93
CA ILE A 118 5.66 -2.22 1.69
C ILE A 118 7.04 -2.12 1.04
N GLU A 119 8.04 -2.77 1.62
CA GLU A 119 9.42 -2.72 1.12
C GLU A 119 9.50 -3.23 -0.32
N LYS A 120 8.88 -4.38 -0.61
CA LYS A 120 8.89 -4.94 -1.95
C LYS A 120 8.09 -4.08 -2.93
N ALA A 121 6.95 -3.53 -2.52
CA ALA A 121 6.16 -2.64 -3.36
C ALA A 121 6.92 -1.36 -3.75
N ILE A 122 7.68 -0.76 -2.83
CA ILE A 122 8.55 0.40 -3.12
C ILE A 122 9.57 0.05 -4.20
N SER A 123 10.11 -1.17 -4.20
CA SER A 123 11.05 -1.60 -5.23
C SER A 123 10.42 -1.83 -6.60
N LEU A 124 9.12 -2.03 -6.69
CA LEU A 124 8.40 -2.42 -7.92
C LEU A 124 7.58 -1.30 -8.55
N GLY A 125 6.91 -0.49 -7.74
CA GLY A 125 5.95 0.51 -8.21
C GLY A 125 6.53 1.91 -8.30
N ARG A 126 6.08 2.70 -9.29
CA ARG A 126 6.29 4.15 -9.30
C ARG A 126 5.42 4.83 -8.25
N PHE A 127 4.14 4.47 -8.19
CA PHE A 127 3.25 4.88 -7.12
C PHE A 127 2.87 3.67 -6.27
N VAL A 128 2.91 3.82 -4.96
CA VAL A 128 2.51 2.77 -4.01
C VAL A 128 1.45 3.31 -3.07
N SER A 129 0.35 2.56 -2.92
CA SER A 129 -0.72 2.89 -1.99
C SER A 129 -1.25 1.63 -1.33
N PHE A 130 -1.08 1.53 -0.02
CA PHE A 130 -1.59 0.42 0.77
C PHE A 130 -2.48 0.91 1.91
N ILE A 131 -3.48 0.09 2.25
CA ILE A 131 -4.20 0.18 3.52
C ILE A 131 -3.45 -0.69 4.52
N VAL A 132 -3.10 -0.14 5.68
CA VAL A 132 -2.30 -0.83 6.71
C VAL A 132 -2.81 -0.47 8.11
N PRO A 133 -2.47 -1.26 9.14
CA PRO A 133 -2.80 -0.92 10.51
C PRO A 133 -2.21 0.45 10.91
N LYS A 134 -3.00 1.24 11.63
CA LYS A 134 -2.58 2.56 12.13
C LYS A 134 -1.39 2.49 13.08
N SER A 135 -1.14 1.33 13.68
CA SER A 135 0.08 1.08 14.47
C SER A 135 1.39 1.33 13.70
N LEU A 136 1.34 1.38 12.36
CA LEU A 136 2.48 1.80 11.55
C LEU A 136 3.00 3.18 11.98
N ILE A 137 2.13 4.10 12.39
CA ILE A 137 2.54 5.48 12.71
C ILE A 137 3.22 5.62 14.09
N ASN A 138 2.95 4.72 15.02
CA ASN A 138 3.35 4.92 16.43
C ASN A 138 3.96 3.69 17.13
N SER A 139 4.01 2.51 16.51
CA SER A 139 4.65 1.35 17.13
C SER A 139 6.15 1.31 16.84
N PRO A 140 7.01 1.06 17.85
CA PRO A 140 8.45 0.95 17.68
C PRO A 140 8.88 -0.13 16.67
N GLU A 141 8.12 -1.23 16.58
CA GLU A 141 8.41 -2.34 15.64
C GLU A 141 8.40 -1.91 14.16
N PHE A 142 7.84 -0.76 13.82
CA PHE A 142 7.75 -0.24 12.46
C PHE A 142 8.68 0.93 12.15
N ASP A 143 9.65 1.20 13.02
CA ASP A 143 10.59 2.31 12.83
C ASP A 143 11.33 2.22 11.49
N ILE A 144 11.93 1.07 11.19
CA ILE A 144 12.59 0.84 9.88
C ILE A 144 11.61 1.00 8.72
N THR A 145 10.36 0.53 8.87
CA THR A 145 9.34 0.68 7.82
C THR A 145 8.98 2.16 7.61
N ARG A 146 8.82 2.94 8.68
CA ARG A 146 8.62 4.40 8.57
C ARG A 146 9.79 5.09 7.90
N ASN A 147 11.02 4.72 8.22
CA ASN A 147 12.21 5.28 7.61
C ASN A 147 12.28 4.97 6.10
N LEU A 148 11.91 3.76 5.69
CA LEU A 148 11.78 3.40 4.28
C LEU A 148 10.74 4.26 3.56
N LEU A 149 9.59 4.52 4.18
CA LEU A 149 8.53 5.37 3.64
C LEU A 149 8.95 6.85 3.60
N ASN A 150 9.61 7.37 4.65
CA ASN A 150 10.15 8.73 4.69
C ASN A 150 11.24 8.94 3.63
N GLY A 151 11.94 7.87 3.25
CA GLY A 151 12.89 7.86 2.14
C GLY A 151 12.23 8.14 0.79
N GLN A 152 10.91 7.97 0.65
CA GLN A 152 10.15 8.20 -0.59
C GLN A 152 9.46 9.58 -0.59
N ASN A 153 8.82 9.94 -1.70
CA ASN A 153 7.95 11.11 -1.73
C ASN A 153 6.55 10.73 -1.24
N LEU A 154 6.34 10.76 0.08
CA LEU A 154 5.04 10.50 0.68
C LEU A 154 4.10 11.68 0.38
N ILE A 155 2.99 11.41 -0.32
CA ILE A 155 2.08 12.42 -0.88
C ILE A 155 0.87 12.61 0.04
N LYS A 156 0.32 11.50 0.55
CA LYS A 156 -0.93 11.53 1.30
C LYS A 156 -0.98 10.40 2.34
N ILE A 157 -1.58 10.70 3.49
CA ILE A 157 -2.02 9.71 4.48
C ILE A 157 -3.52 9.94 4.72
N CYS A 158 -4.30 8.85 4.70
CA CYS A 158 -5.70 8.87 5.09
C CYS A 158 -5.87 8.06 6.37
N ASP A 159 -6.48 8.65 7.40
CA ASP A 159 -6.82 7.96 8.65
C ASP A 159 -8.29 7.58 8.65
N TYR A 160 -8.56 6.28 8.63
CA TYR A 160 -9.91 5.71 8.65
C TYR A 160 -10.40 5.41 10.06
N GLY A 161 -9.51 5.40 11.07
CA GLY A 161 -9.82 4.85 12.39
C GLY A 161 -10.33 3.41 12.28
N GLU A 162 -11.38 3.09 13.03
CA GLU A 162 -12.05 1.77 12.95
C GLU A 162 -13.03 1.64 11.76
N LYS A 163 -13.22 2.69 10.96
CA LYS A 163 -14.17 2.68 9.83
C LYS A 163 -13.62 2.01 8.57
N GLY A 164 -12.35 1.63 8.55
CA GLY A 164 -11.69 1.04 7.37
C GLY A 164 -12.30 -0.29 6.92
N PHE A 165 -12.78 -1.11 7.85
CA PHE A 165 -13.39 -2.41 7.55
C PHE A 165 -14.63 -2.65 8.39
N LYS A 166 -15.74 -3.00 7.73
CA LYS A 166 -16.99 -3.30 8.41
C LYS A 166 -16.85 -4.54 9.30
N GLY A 167 -17.15 -4.38 10.59
CA GLY A 167 -17.15 -5.50 11.56
C GLY A 167 -15.79 -5.88 12.14
N VAL A 168 -14.72 -5.18 11.80
CA VAL A 168 -13.37 -5.40 12.34
C VAL A 168 -12.93 -4.16 13.11
N LYS A 169 -12.61 -4.33 14.39
CA LYS A 169 -12.12 -3.25 15.27
C LYS A 169 -10.61 -3.06 15.15
N ILE A 170 -10.13 -2.76 13.95
CA ILE A 170 -8.72 -2.44 13.71
C ILE A 170 -8.66 -1.04 13.14
N GLU A 171 -7.98 -0.13 13.79
CA GLU A 171 -7.68 1.18 13.23
C GLU A 171 -6.74 1.03 12.05
N THR A 172 -7.09 1.66 10.94
CA THR A 172 -6.33 1.62 9.69
C THR A 172 -6.05 3.00 9.14
N ILE A 173 -4.94 3.07 8.42
CA ILE A 173 -4.58 4.19 7.57
C ILE A 173 -4.32 3.69 6.15
N SER A 174 -4.40 4.58 5.17
CA SER A 174 -3.72 4.35 3.89
C SER A 174 -2.69 5.43 3.66
N PHE A 175 -1.70 5.11 2.85
CA PHE A 175 -0.73 6.06 2.35
C PHE A 175 -0.63 6.01 0.84
N LEU A 176 -0.25 7.12 0.24
CA LEU A 176 0.15 7.23 -1.17
C LEU A 176 1.53 7.83 -1.24
N LEU A 177 2.45 7.17 -1.92
CA LEU A 177 3.79 7.68 -2.17
C LEU A 177 4.19 7.51 -3.65
N GLU A 178 5.16 8.32 -4.09
CA GLU A 178 5.88 8.17 -5.34
C GLU A 178 7.32 7.77 -5.04
N THR A 179 7.77 6.67 -5.65
CA THR A 179 9.13 6.16 -5.50
C THR A 179 10.07 6.86 -6.48
N ALA A 180 11.36 6.88 -6.18
CA ALA A 180 12.41 7.41 -7.06
C ALA A 180 12.14 8.83 -7.60
N CYS A 181 11.41 9.64 -6.84
CA CYS A 181 11.14 11.04 -7.17
C CYS A 181 12.40 11.88 -6.99
N LYS A 182 12.81 12.64 -8.02
CA LYS A 182 14.01 13.50 -7.96
C LYS A 182 13.83 14.65 -6.96
N THR A 183 12.62 15.20 -6.88
CA THR A 183 12.29 16.31 -5.98
C THR A 183 11.07 15.90 -5.16
N LYS A 184 11.27 15.70 -3.87
CA LYS A 184 10.18 15.37 -2.96
C LYS A 184 9.40 16.65 -2.62
N SER A 185 8.06 16.52 -2.51
CA SER A 185 7.25 17.61 -1.95
C SER A 185 7.63 17.86 -0.49
N GLU A 186 7.70 19.11 -0.08
CA GLU A 186 7.86 19.50 1.32
C GLU A 186 6.59 19.24 2.12
N ASN A 187 5.45 19.21 1.45
CA ASN A 187 4.14 19.07 2.06
C ASN A 187 3.56 17.66 1.81
N ILE A 188 2.63 17.30 2.70
CA ILE A 188 1.85 16.06 2.66
C ILE A 188 0.39 16.37 2.99
N ILE A 189 -0.53 15.67 2.33
CA ILE A 189 -1.96 15.75 2.62
C ILE A 189 -2.30 14.73 3.71
N ILE A 190 -2.92 15.18 4.80
CA ILE A 190 -3.52 14.33 5.83
C ILE A 190 -5.03 14.46 5.72
N GLU A 191 -5.69 13.34 5.45
CA GLU A 191 -7.15 13.23 5.44
C GLU A 191 -7.59 12.35 6.61
N SER A 192 -8.55 12.83 7.41
CA SER A 192 -9.10 12.06 8.52
C SER A 192 -10.59 11.81 8.33
N TYR A 193 -10.95 10.56 8.20
CA TYR A 193 -12.34 10.10 8.18
C TYR A 193 -12.97 10.06 9.58
N ILE A 194 -12.15 10.24 10.63
CA ILE A 194 -12.62 10.33 12.01
C ILE A 194 -13.18 11.71 12.26
N THR A 195 -12.43 12.76 11.88
CA THR A 195 -12.77 14.17 12.11
C THR A 195 -13.43 14.85 10.89
N GLY A 196 -13.41 14.20 9.73
CA GLY A 196 -13.91 14.78 8.47
C GLY A 196 -13.01 15.90 7.91
N THR A 197 -11.74 15.95 8.29
CA THR A 197 -10.81 17.02 7.91
C THR A 197 -9.85 16.58 6.82
N VAL A 198 -9.48 17.51 5.95
CA VAL A 198 -8.38 17.39 4.98
C VAL A 198 -7.47 18.59 5.18
N VAL A 199 -6.21 18.34 5.53
CA VAL A 199 -5.22 19.39 5.77
C VAL A 199 -3.92 19.09 5.04
N GLU A 200 -3.29 20.13 4.53
CA GLU A 200 -1.92 20.06 4.01
C GLU A 200 -0.96 20.51 5.10
N LYS A 201 0.09 19.72 5.32
CA LYS A 201 1.09 19.96 6.36
C LYS A 201 2.49 19.83 5.82
N LYS A 202 3.43 20.58 6.38
CA LYS A 202 4.86 20.35 6.12
C LYS A 202 5.30 19.03 6.74
N LYS A 203 6.08 18.25 5.99
CA LYS A 203 6.60 16.94 6.42
C LYS A 203 7.48 17.04 7.67
N GLU A 204 8.22 18.14 7.84
CA GLU A 204 9.06 18.39 9.01
C GLU A 204 8.28 18.39 10.33
N TYR A 205 6.97 18.74 10.31
CA TYR A 205 6.13 18.69 11.51
C TYR A 205 5.66 17.26 11.84
N LEU A 206 5.55 16.39 10.82
CA LEU A 206 5.09 15.02 11.02
C LEU A 206 6.23 14.06 11.32
N PHE A 207 7.36 14.26 10.62
CA PHE A 207 8.52 13.38 10.63
C PHE A 207 9.70 14.12 11.26
N SER A 208 9.74 14.17 12.57
CA SER A 208 10.80 14.85 13.31
C SER A 208 11.83 13.82 13.80
N ASP A 209 13.11 14.12 13.65
CA ASP A 209 14.19 13.30 14.21
C ASP A 209 14.14 13.21 15.75
N LYS A 210 13.39 14.13 16.40
CA LYS A 210 13.16 14.11 17.85
C LYS A 210 12.18 13.03 18.30
N PHE A 211 11.32 12.56 17.38
CA PHE A 211 10.29 11.58 17.68
C PHE A 211 10.34 10.45 16.66
N PRO A 212 10.45 9.19 17.08
CA PRO A 212 10.48 8.04 16.17
C PRO A 212 9.09 7.71 15.58
N TYR A 213 8.09 8.55 15.82
CA TYR A 213 6.69 8.34 15.43
C TYR A 213 6.22 9.44 14.49
N TRP A 214 5.21 9.10 13.67
CA TRP A 214 4.55 10.09 12.81
C TRP A 214 3.47 10.83 13.58
N LEU A 215 3.62 12.15 13.73
CA LEU A 215 2.69 13.00 14.45
C LEU A 215 1.64 13.61 13.49
N ILE A 216 0.81 12.76 12.87
CA ILE A 216 -0.12 13.17 11.80
C ILE A 216 -1.16 14.22 12.25
N TYR A 217 -1.42 14.33 13.56
CA TYR A 217 -2.34 15.31 14.14
C TYR A 217 -1.64 16.50 14.82
N ARG A 218 -0.30 16.57 14.77
CA ARG A 218 0.44 17.72 15.29
C ARG A 218 0.01 19.00 14.60
N ASN A 219 -0.16 20.06 15.34
CA ASN A 219 -0.47 21.41 14.87
C ASN A 219 0.54 22.42 15.46
N GLU A 220 0.51 23.67 14.97
CA GLU A 220 1.42 24.73 15.39
C GLU A 220 1.36 25.05 16.88
N LEU A 221 0.22 24.77 17.55
CA LEU A 221 0.08 24.95 19.00
C LEU A 221 0.91 23.94 19.82
N PHE A 222 1.33 22.84 19.19
CA PHE A 222 2.17 21.82 19.84
C PHE A 222 3.65 22.25 19.91
N ASP A 223 4.03 23.25 19.13
CA ASP A 223 5.41 23.72 18.99
C ASP A 223 5.69 25.00 19.81
N GLN A 224 4.67 25.54 20.52
CA GLN A 224 4.77 26.65 21.49
C GLN A 224 5.02 26.13 22.90
#